data_2cd7c8c0fa4d3748a974edfb55c2644b
#
_entry.id   2cd7c8c0fa4d3748a974edfb55c2644b
#
_cell.length_a   1.000
_cell.length_b   1.000
_cell.length_c   1.000
_cell.angle_alpha   90.00
_cell.angle_beta   90.00
_cell.angle_gamma   90.00
#
_symmetry.space_group_name_H-M   'P 1'
#
loop_
_entity.id
_entity.type
_entity.pdbx_description
1 polymer ?
#
loop_
_entity_poly.entity_id
_entity_poly.type
_entity_poly.pdbx_seq_one_letter_code
_entity_poly.pdbx_strand_id
1 'polypeptide(L)'
;MLIRKLISTEIWEPRGLETYLTEMEAEGLRLTKATGWFLYFEQAEPRRMRYRVEYIRHPDEELLALYDDCGWEYVTETNREVQIFRAPEDTDIPEIHTDAESEANMYRHVKQAARNSFLMAALLFIFLGWMLDWFGLEAMSMPDLAWRVVGFTVLTVLVVCGAVVRYESTCRYLRMLGRGEKAPASSRRYRLGIRAQYLVFASFILYCILVLQPLVQSFIDLASYL
;
A
#
# COMPACT_ATOMS: atom_id res chain seq x y z
N MET A 1 14.08 -15.18 15.80
CA MET A 1 13.43 -13.90 16.24
C MET A 1 12.60 -13.38 15.08
N LEU A 2 11.30 -13.09 15.29
CA LEU A 2 10.42 -12.61 14.23
C LEU A 2 10.50 -11.08 14.14
N ILE A 3 10.88 -10.56 12.99
CA ILE A 3 11.04 -9.13 12.72
C ILE A 3 9.88 -8.67 11.85
N ARG A 4 9.17 -7.63 12.29
CA ARG A 4 8.05 -7.05 11.53
C ARG A 4 8.50 -5.79 10.81
N LYS A 5 8.17 -5.68 9.53
CA LYS A 5 8.36 -4.46 8.73
C LYS A 5 7.04 -4.08 8.09
N LEU A 6 6.80 -2.78 7.94
CA LEU A 6 5.59 -2.27 7.30
C LEU A 6 5.59 -2.59 5.81
N ILE A 7 4.41 -2.92 5.29
CA ILE A 7 4.17 -3.09 3.85
C ILE A 7 3.23 -1.96 3.36
N SER A 8 3.28 -1.64 2.09
CA SER A 8 2.23 -0.82 1.49
C SER A 8 0.91 -1.60 1.50
N THR A 9 -0.18 -0.99 1.99
CA THR A 9 -1.52 -1.59 1.98
C THR A 9 -2.01 -1.88 0.57
N GLU A 10 -1.46 -1.15 -0.41
CA GLU A 10 -1.65 -1.39 -1.83
C GLU A 10 -0.27 -1.56 -2.47
N ILE A 11 -0.03 -2.70 -3.08
CA ILE A 11 1.24 -2.95 -3.80
C ILE A 11 1.14 -2.26 -5.15
N TRP A 12 1.43 -0.97 -5.18
CA TRP A 12 1.41 -0.15 -6.39
C TRP A 12 2.73 -0.18 -7.17
N GLU A 13 3.79 -0.77 -6.60
CA GLU A 13 5.10 -0.94 -7.20
C GLU A 13 5.61 -2.39 -6.95
N PRO A 14 5.04 -3.41 -7.65
CA PRO A 14 5.41 -4.81 -7.45
C PRO A 14 6.91 -5.05 -7.61
N ARG A 15 7.53 -4.50 -8.64
CA ARG A 15 8.97 -4.62 -8.89
C ARG A 15 9.83 -4.01 -7.77
N GLY A 16 9.35 -2.93 -7.15
CA GLY A 16 10.02 -2.32 -5.98
C GLY A 16 9.96 -3.22 -4.75
N LEU A 17 8.83 -3.90 -4.54
CA LEU A 17 8.67 -4.89 -3.48
C LEU A 17 9.57 -6.10 -3.73
N GLU A 18 9.59 -6.65 -4.96
CA GLU A 18 10.48 -7.77 -5.33
C GLU A 18 11.94 -7.46 -5.01
N THR A 19 12.43 -6.29 -5.46
CA THR A 19 13.80 -5.84 -5.17
C THR A 19 14.05 -5.68 -3.67
N TYR A 20 13.07 -5.12 -2.95
CA TYR A 20 13.17 -4.96 -1.50
C TYR A 20 13.28 -6.30 -0.76
N LEU A 21 12.49 -7.31 -1.15
CA LEU A 21 12.52 -8.65 -0.56
C LEU A 21 13.84 -9.37 -0.87
N THR A 22 14.35 -9.23 -2.10
CA THR A 22 15.66 -9.75 -2.51
C THR A 22 16.79 -9.15 -1.66
N GLU A 23 16.77 -7.83 -1.43
CA GLU A 23 17.75 -7.17 -0.55
C GLU A 23 17.65 -7.70 0.89
N MET A 24 16.44 -7.88 1.42
CA MET A 24 16.24 -8.39 2.78
C MET A 24 16.76 -9.81 2.95
N GLU A 25 16.53 -10.72 1.99
CA GLU A 25 17.08 -12.09 2.04
C GLU A 25 18.61 -12.09 1.96
N ALA A 26 19.19 -11.21 1.14
CA ALA A 26 20.65 -11.03 1.07
C ALA A 26 21.24 -10.46 2.37
N GLU A 27 20.46 -9.73 3.17
CA GLU A 27 20.83 -9.25 4.51
C GLU A 27 20.56 -10.31 5.62
N GLY A 28 20.10 -11.51 5.28
CA GLY A 28 19.78 -12.56 6.23
C GLY A 28 18.41 -12.44 6.89
N LEU A 29 17.47 -11.74 6.24
CA LEU A 29 16.07 -11.60 6.66
C LEU A 29 15.16 -12.32 5.67
N ARG A 30 14.73 -13.53 6.04
CA ARG A 30 13.87 -14.37 5.21
C ARG A 30 12.39 -14.03 5.44
N LEU A 31 11.66 -13.74 4.38
CA LEU A 31 10.21 -13.56 4.44
C LEU A 31 9.53 -14.89 4.77
N THR A 32 8.67 -14.90 5.79
CA THR A 32 7.86 -16.06 6.20
C THR A 32 6.38 -15.84 6.05
N LYS A 33 5.91 -14.60 6.23
CA LYS A 33 4.49 -14.26 6.15
C LYS A 33 4.30 -12.80 5.75
N ALA A 34 3.23 -12.54 5.01
CA ALA A 34 2.73 -11.19 4.76
C ALA A 34 1.29 -11.05 5.27
N THR A 35 0.92 -9.84 5.64
CA THR A 35 -0.46 -9.43 5.96
C THR A 35 -0.73 -8.11 5.25
N GLY A 36 -1.95 -7.57 5.32
CA GLY A 36 -2.26 -6.29 4.70
C GLY A 36 -1.42 -5.10 5.20
N TRP A 37 -0.76 -5.22 6.35
CA TRP A 37 -0.01 -4.12 6.98
C TRP A 37 1.47 -4.44 7.23
N PHE A 38 1.85 -5.72 7.35
CA PHE A 38 3.18 -6.13 7.80
C PHE A 38 3.74 -7.29 6.99
N LEU A 39 5.04 -7.22 6.75
CA LEU A 39 5.89 -8.33 6.35
C LEU A 39 6.58 -8.87 7.60
N TYR A 40 6.60 -10.18 7.73
CA TYR A 40 7.23 -10.89 8.84
C TYR A 40 8.46 -11.63 8.31
N PHE A 41 9.58 -11.34 8.93
CA PHE A 41 10.87 -11.95 8.58
C PHE A 41 11.39 -12.76 9.75
N GLU A 42 12.06 -13.85 9.44
CA GLU A 42 12.93 -14.56 10.36
C GLU A 42 14.38 -14.30 10.04
N GLN A 43 15.25 -14.40 11.06
CA GLN A 43 16.68 -14.31 10.86
C GLN A 43 17.17 -15.64 10.30
N ALA A 44 17.87 -15.62 9.16
CA ALA A 44 18.37 -16.77 8.45
C ALA A 44 19.77 -16.46 7.88
N GLU A 45 20.45 -17.47 7.34
CA GLU A 45 21.67 -17.23 6.60
C GLU A 45 21.39 -16.41 5.33
N PRO A 46 22.23 -15.39 5.02
CA PRO A 46 22.11 -14.62 3.80
C PRO A 46 22.12 -15.51 2.56
N ARG A 47 21.16 -15.33 1.68
CA ARG A 47 21.06 -16.07 0.42
C ARG A 47 20.73 -15.12 -0.72
N ARG A 48 21.16 -15.48 -1.93
CA ARG A 48 20.77 -14.78 -3.15
C ARG A 48 19.50 -15.43 -3.71
N MET A 49 18.38 -14.78 -3.47
CA MET A 49 17.06 -15.23 -3.93
C MET A 49 16.42 -14.16 -4.79
N ARG A 50 15.67 -14.57 -5.80
CA ARG A 50 14.77 -13.69 -6.56
C ARG A 50 13.39 -13.81 -5.96
N TYR A 51 12.71 -12.70 -5.83
CA TYR A 51 11.30 -12.65 -5.44
C TYR A 51 10.44 -12.26 -6.63
N ARG A 52 9.22 -12.78 -6.65
CA ARG A 52 8.20 -12.45 -7.64
C ARG A 52 6.89 -12.17 -6.92
N VAL A 53 6.21 -11.12 -7.35
CA VAL A 53 4.92 -10.66 -6.81
C VAL A 53 3.89 -10.74 -7.91
N GLU A 54 2.88 -11.57 -7.70
CA GLU A 54 1.84 -11.84 -8.68
C GLU A 54 0.45 -11.46 -8.15
N TYR A 55 -0.38 -10.89 -9.02
CA TYR A 55 -1.78 -10.61 -8.72
C TYR A 55 -2.64 -11.78 -9.18
N ILE A 56 -2.81 -12.75 -8.31
CA ILE A 56 -3.61 -13.94 -8.56
C ILE A 56 -4.63 -14.03 -7.42
N ARG A 57 -5.89 -13.81 -7.77
CA ARG A 57 -6.99 -13.96 -6.82
C ARG A 57 -7.33 -15.43 -6.65
N HIS A 58 -7.16 -15.97 -5.42
CA HIS A 58 -7.47 -17.36 -5.09
C HIS A 58 -6.79 -18.37 -6.03
N PRO A 59 -5.43 -18.47 -5.99
CA PRO A 59 -4.74 -19.48 -6.77
C PRO A 59 -5.24 -20.87 -6.35
N ASP A 60 -5.52 -21.73 -7.33
CA ASP A 60 -5.82 -23.13 -7.09
C ASP A 60 -4.51 -23.92 -6.84
N GLU A 61 -4.66 -25.12 -6.30
CA GLU A 61 -3.51 -25.98 -6.01
C GLU A 61 -2.75 -26.39 -7.28
N GLU A 62 -3.46 -26.52 -8.41
CA GLU A 62 -2.84 -26.86 -9.70
C GLU A 62 -1.92 -25.76 -10.19
N LEU A 63 -2.35 -24.50 -10.09
CA LEU A 63 -1.52 -23.35 -10.44
C LEU A 63 -0.29 -23.25 -9.54
N LEU A 64 -0.45 -23.42 -8.22
CA LEU A 64 0.69 -23.40 -7.28
C LEU A 64 1.68 -24.53 -7.57
N ALA A 65 1.19 -25.73 -7.89
CA ALA A 65 2.04 -26.86 -8.29
C ALA A 65 2.81 -26.55 -9.60
N LEU A 66 2.16 -25.89 -10.57
CA LEU A 66 2.83 -25.48 -11.81
C LEU A 66 3.98 -24.49 -11.54
N TYR A 67 3.81 -23.54 -10.61
CA TYR A 67 4.89 -22.64 -10.23
C TYR A 67 6.03 -23.39 -9.54
N ASP A 68 5.71 -24.34 -8.67
CA ASP A 68 6.71 -25.19 -7.98
C ASP A 68 7.50 -26.05 -8.98
N ASP A 69 6.83 -26.67 -9.95
CA ASP A 69 7.46 -27.42 -11.04
C ASP A 69 8.39 -26.54 -11.89
N CYS A 70 8.08 -25.25 -12.03
CA CYS A 70 8.94 -24.27 -12.69
C CYS A 70 10.11 -23.80 -11.79
N GLY A 71 10.17 -24.23 -10.52
CA GLY A 71 11.22 -23.86 -9.56
C GLY A 71 10.89 -22.60 -8.73
N TRP A 72 9.66 -22.12 -8.72
CA TRP A 72 9.20 -21.01 -7.90
C TRP A 72 8.54 -21.53 -6.63
N GLU A 73 9.16 -21.31 -5.48
CA GLU A 73 8.62 -21.64 -4.16
C GLU A 73 7.56 -20.59 -3.76
N TYR A 74 6.35 -21.04 -3.45
CA TYR A 74 5.33 -20.17 -2.86
C TYR A 74 5.70 -19.82 -1.42
N VAL A 75 5.68 -18.53 -1.07
CA VAL A 75 6.04 -18.05 0.27
C VAL A 75 4.81 -17.67 1.08
N THR A 76 4.00 -16.79 0.55
CA THR A 76 2.84 -16.23 1.28
C THR A 76 1.95 -15.40 0.36
N GLU A 77 0.75 -15.12 0.84
CA GLU A 77 -0.15 -14.16 0.20
C GLU A 77 -0.37 -12.90 1.05
N THR A 78 -0.72 -11.81 0.42
CA THR A 78 -1.22 -10.62 1.08
C THR A 78 -2.52 -10.15 0.43
N ASN A 79 -3.51 -9.76 1.26
CA ASN A 79 -4.83 -9.30 0.84
C ASN A 79 -5.60 -10.28 -0.07
N ARG A 80 -5.28 -11.59 -0.04
CA ARG A 80 -5.90 -12.66 -0.86
C ARG A 80 -5.83 -12.46 -2.38
N GLU A 81 -5.11 -11.46 -2.83
CA GLU A 81 -5.00 -11.11 -4.26
C GLU A 81 -3.55 -11.06 -4.75
N VAL A 82 -2.61 -10.97 -3.82
CA VAL A 82 -1.19 -10.83 -4.15
C VAL A 82 -0.44 -12.01 -3.57
N GLN A 83 0.13 -12.81 -4.44
CA GLN A 83 0.94 -13.97 -4.13
C GLN A 83 2.42 -13.61 -4.22
N ILE A 84 3.23 -14.10 -3.29
CA ILE A 84 4.66 -13.86 -3.25
C ILE A 84 5.38 -15.20 -3.39
N PHE A 85 6.22 -15.28 -4.41
CA PHE A 85 7.06 -16.44 -4.73
C PHE A 85 8.52 -16.05 -4.57
N ARG A 86 9.38 -17.05 -4.37
CA ARG A 86 10.83 -16.90 -4.40
C ARG A 86 11.50 -18.03 -5.16
N ALA A 87 12.69 -17.76 -5.69
CA ALA A 87 13.51 -18.74 -6.36
C ALA A 87 15.00 -18.42 -6.19
N PRO A 88 15.93 -19.37 -6.25
CA PRO A 88 17.36 -19.09 -6.26
C PRO A 88 17.74 -18.18 -7.45
N GLU A 89 18.66 -17.23 -7.21
CA GLU A 89 19.05 -16.25 -8.25
C GLU A 89 19.88 -16.93 -9.37
N ASP A 90 20.66 -17.93 -9.02
CA ASP A 90 21.62 -18.64 -9.88
C ASP A 90 21.00 -19.78 -10.69
N THR A 91 19.71 -20.02 -10.57
CA THR A 91 19.01 -21.05 -11.33
C THR A 91 18.36 -20.43 -12.57
N ASP A 92 18.53 -21.10 -13.72
CA ASP A 92 17.89 -20.71 -14.97
C ASP A 92 16.40 -21.13 -14.95
N ILE A 93 15.63 -20.39 -14.15
CA ILE A 93 14.19 -20.60 -14.00
C ILE A 93 13.47 -19.67 -14.96
N PRO A 94 12.50 -20.19 -15.75
CA PRO A 94 11.70 -19.36 -16.62
C PRO A 94 11.05 -18.20 -15.85
N GLU A 95 11.07 -17.00 -16.41
CA GLU A 95 10.28 -15.90 -15.85
C GLU A 95 8.80 -16.27 -15.96
N ILE A 96 8.04 -16.03 -14.90
CA ILE A 96 6.60 -16.35 -14.80
C ILE A 96 5.81 -15.65 -15.92
N HIS A 97 6.18 -14.41 -16.24
CA HIS A 97 5.64 -13.68 -17.38
C HIS A 97 6.73 -13.51 -18.46
N THR A 98 6.60 -14.26 -19.52
CA THR A 98 7.50 -14.15 -20.68
C THR A 98 7.06 -13.07 -21.66
N ASP A 99 5.80 -12.61 -21.57
CA ASP A 99 5.21 -11.63 -22.47
C ASP A 99 4.82 -10.33 -21.74
N ALA A 100 4.97 -9.21 -22.44
CA ALA A 100 4.62 -7.89 -21.95
C ALA A 100 3.10 -7.74 -21.71
N GLU A 101 2.27 -8.57 -22.30
CA GLU A 101 0.82 -8.52 -22.13
C GLU A 101 0.39 -9.03 -20.75
N SER A 102 0.95 -10.15 -20.29
CA SER A 102 0.70 -10.70 -18.94
C SER A 102 1.15 -9.73 -17.86
N GLU A 103 2.35 -9.12 -18.00
CA GLU A 103 2.82 -8.09 -17.09
C GLU A 103 1.93 -6.84 -17.12
N ALA A 104 1.45 -6.42 -18.29
CA ALA A 104 0.51 -5.30 -18.40
C ALA A 104 -0.84 -5.58 -17.73
N ASN A 105 -1.32 -6.83 -17.75
CA ASN A 105 -2.55 -7.22 -17.06
C ASN A 105 -2.41 -7.06 -15.54
N MET A 106 -1.28 -7.46 -14.95
CA MET A 106 -0.97 -7.21 -13.55
C MET A 106 -1.08 -5.72 -13.20
N TYR A 107 -0.45 -4.84 -13.98
CA TYR A 107 -0.51 -3.39 -13.74
C TYR A 107 -1.88 -2.76 -14.00
N ARG A 108 -2.77 -3.38 -14.79
CA ARG A 108 -4.17 -2.95 -14.93
C ARG A 108 -4.93 -3.10 -13.61
N HIS A 109 -4.71 -4.20 -12.87
CA HIS A 109 -5.29 -4.38 -11.53
C HIS A 109 -4.77 -3.31 -10.55
N VAL A 110 -3.47 -3.05 -10.55
CA VAL A 110 -2.86 -1.96 -9.74
C VAL A 110 -3.49 -0.60 -10.07
N LYS A 111 -3.68 -0.31 -11.36
CA LYS A 111 -4.35 0.94 -11.81
C LYS A 111 -5.79 1.03 -11.33
N GLN A 112 -6.53 -0.07 -11.37
CA GLN A 112 -7.91 -0.12 -10.89
C GLN A 112 -7.98 0.10 -9.38
N ALA A 113 -7.10 -0.55 -8.61
CA ALA A 113 -6.98 -0.35 -7.17
C ALA A 113 -6.65 1.12 -6.84
N ALA A 114 -5.65 1.71 -7.50
CA ALA A 114 -5.29 3.12 -7.32
C ALA A 114 -6.44 4.09 -7.63
N ARG A 115 -7.22 3.82 -8.68
CA ARG A 115 -8.43 4.60 -9.00
C ARG A 115 -9.49 4.47 -7.93
N ASN A 116 -9.76 3.26 -7.46
CA ASN A 116 -10.77 3.01 -6.43
C ASN A 116 -10.38 3.69 -5.11
N SER A 117 -9.12 3.65 -4.73
CA SER A 117 -8.60 4.36 -3.55
C SER A 117 -8.76 5.87 -3.67
N PHE A 118 -8.52 6.43 -4.85
CA PHE A 118 -8.77 7.85 -5.12
C PHE A 118 -10.25 8.21 -4.94
N LEU A 119 -11.16 7.42 -5.51
CA LEU A 119 -12.60 7.64 -5.38
C LEU A 119 -13.07 7.51 -3.93
N MET A 120 -12.58 6.50 -3.19
CA MET A 120 -12.89 6.33 -1.78
C MET A 120 -12.38 7.49 -0.93
N ALA A 121 -11.17 7.99 -1.19
CA ALA A 121 -10.64 9.17 -0.53
C ALA A 121 -11.49 10.41 -0.81
N ALA A 122 -11.88 10.64 -2.07
CA ALA A 122 -12.74 11.75 -2.45
C ALA A 122 -14.12 11.69 -1.76
N LEU A 123 -14.76 10.52 -1.74
CA LEU A 123 -16.01 10.29 -1.03
C LEU A 123 -15.89 10.53 0.48
N LEU A 124 -14.81 10.05 1.08
CA LEU A 124 -14.54 10.28 2.51
C LEU A 124 -14.39 11.77 2.82
N PHE A 125 -13.71 12.54 1.96
CA PHE A 125 -13.57 13.97 2.13
C PHE A 125 -14.90 14.71 1.98
N ILE A 126 -15.73 14.36 1.00
CA ILE A 126 -17.07 14.93 0.83
C ILE A 126 -17.92 14.63 2.08
N PHE A 127 -17.88 13.40 2.57
CA PHE A 127 -18.61 12.99 3.77
C PHE A 127 -18.13 13.73 5.03
N LEU A 128 -16.84 13.87 5.23
CA LEU A 128 -16.26 14.61 6.36
C LEU A 128 -16.59 16.12 6.27
N GLY A 129 -16.52 16.69 5.07
CA GLY A 129 -16.95 18.07 4.83
C GLY A 129 -18.42 18.29 5.21
N TRP A 130 -19.29 17.37 4.76
CA TRP A 130 -20.70 17.40 5.10
C TRP A 130 -20.96 17.20 6.61
N MET A 131 -20.24 16.30 7.26
CA MET A 131 -20.31 16.14 8.72
C MET A 131 -19.91 17.41 9.47
N LEU A 132 -18.86 18.10 9.05
CA LEU A 132 -18.41 19.34 9.69
C LEU A 132 -19.49 20.43 9.57
N ASP A 133 -20.17 20.53 8.44
CA ASP A 133 -21.29 21.44 8.22
C ASP A 133 -22.51 21.07 9.11
N TRP A 134 -22.88 19.78 9.14
CA TRP A 134 -24.02 19.28 9.89
C TRP A 134 -23.87 19.43 11.42
N PHE A 135 -22.68 19.18 11.98
CA PHE A 135 -22.42 19.25 13.44
C PHE A 135 -22.14 20.67 13.96
N GLY A 136 -22.43 21.68 13.18
CA GLY A 136 -22.56 23.05 13.67
C GLY A 136 -21.25 23.82 13.73
N LEU A 137 -20.80 24.26 12.59
CA LEU A 137 -19.82 25.34 12.50
C LEU A 137 -20.31 26.61 13.22
N GLU A 138 -21.62 26.77 13.41
CA GLU A 138 -22.27 27.91 14.07
C GLU A 138 -21.99 28.00 15.59
N ALA A 139 -21.65 26.87 16.23
CA ALA A 139 -21.40 26.83 17.69
C ALA A 139 -19.93 27.04 18.06
N MET A 140 -19.02 27.20 17.07
CA MET A 140 -17.59 27.25 17.31
C MET A 140 -17.03 28.68 17.29
N SER A 141 -16.02 28.93 18.16
CA SER A 141 -15.27 30.17 18.07
C SER A 141 -14.52 30.28 16.73
N MET A 142 -14.42 31.49 16.18
CA MET A 142 -13.76 31.74 14.88
C MET A 142 -12.31 31.18 14.80
N PRO A 143 -11.47 31.29 15.84
CA PRO A 143 -10.11 30.70 15.82
C PRO A 143 -10.11 29.17 15.67
N ASP A 144 -11.01 28.48 16.41
CA ASP A 144 -11.09 27.01 16.40
C ASP A 144 -11.56 26.50 15.04
N LEU A 145 -12.51 27.17 14.43
CA LEU A 145 -12.99 26.90 13.09
C LEU A 145 -11.87 27.05 12.05
N ALA A 146 -11.11 28.15 12.12
CA ALA A 146 -10.03 28.42 11.16
C ALA A 146 -8.97 27.30 11.17
N TRP A 147 -8.51 26.84 12.35
CA TRP A 147 -7.53 25.77 12.47
C TRP A 147 -8.06 24.44 11.92
N ARG A 148 -9.32 24.12 12.11
CA ARG A 148 -9.93 22.89 11.59
C ARG A 148 -10.05 22.93 10.07
N VAL A 149 -10.49 24.04 9.49
CA VAL A 149 -10.58 24.22 8.05
C VAL A 149 -9.18 24.13 7.41
N VAL A 150 -8.18 24.79 7.98
CA VAL A 150 -6.80 24.73 7.50
C VAL A 150 -6.26 23.29 7.57
N GLY A 151 -6.41 22.62 8.72
CA GLY A 151 -5.95 21.24 8.91
C GLY A 151 -6.62 20.28 7.93
N PHE A 152 -7.92 20.40 7.73
CA PHE A 152 -8.68 19.61 6.76
C PHE A 152 -8.20 19.87 5.32
N THR A 153 -7.99 21.12 4.94
CA THR A 153 -7.51 21.47 3.61
C THR A 153 -6.12 20.92 3.34
N VAL A 154 -5.18 21.06 4.30
CA VAL A 154 -3.83 20.53 4.18
C VAL A 154 -3.85 19.01 4.03
N LEU A 155 -4.63 18.31 4.86
CA LEU A 155 -4.75 16.86 4.79
C LEU A 155 -5.34 16.41 3.45
N THR A 156 -6.38 17.09 2.97
CA THR A 156 -7.01 16.83 1.66
C THR A 156 -5.98 16.95 0.54
N VAL A 157 -5.22 18.03 0.53
CA VAL A 157 -4.17 18.25 -0.48
C VAL A 157 -3.13 17.14 -0.44
N LEU A 158 -2.66 16.73 0.74
CA LEU A 158 -1.69 15.65 0.88
C LEU A 158 -2.21 14.31 0.34
N VAL A 159 -3.46 13.94 0.68
CA VAL A 159 -4.07 12.68 0.20
C VAL A 159 -4.28 12.70 -1.31
N VAL A 160 -4.81 13.80 -1.84
CA VAL A 160 -5.06 13.95 -3.29
C VAL A 160 -3.73 13.93 -4.06
N CYS A 161 -2.72 14.68 -3.63
CA CYS A 161 -1.40 14.65 -4.25
C CYS A 161 -0.78 13.24 -4.23
N GLY A 162 -0.86 12.53 -3.09
CA GLY A 162 -0.38 11.15 -2.99
C GLY A 162 -1.11 10.19 -3.93
N ALA A 163 -2.43 10.33 -4.07
CA ALA A 163 -3.24 9.52 -4.98
C ALA A 163 -2.90 9.81 -6.46
N VAL A 164 -2.76 11.08 -6.83
CA VAL A 164 -2.38 11.51 -8.19
C VAL A 164 -1.00 10.98 -8.56
N VAL A 165 -0.01 11.11 -7.68
CA VAL A 165 1.36 10.62 -7.93
C VAL A 165 1.36 9.10 -8.13
N ARG A 166 0.61 8.34 -7.33
CA ARG A 166 0.48 6.89 -7.49
C ARG A 166 -0.18 6.53 -8.83
N TYR A 167 -1.31 7.15 -9.14
CA TYR A 167 -2.01 6.90 -10.39
C TYR A 167 -1.15 7.22 -11.62
N GLU A 168 -0.47 8.36 -11.62
CA GLU A 168 0.42 8.77 -12.70
C GLU A 168 1.61 7.82 -12.86
N SER A 169 2.22 7.39 -11.75
CA SER A 169 3.31 6.40 -11.75
C SER A 169 2.86 5.09 -12.40
N THR A 170 1.69 4.57 -12.00
CA THR A 170 1.11 3.34 -12.58
C THR A 170 0.83 3.50 -14.08
N CYS A 171 0.26 4.64 -14.50
CA CYS A 171 0.03 4.92 -15.91
C CYS A 171 1.34 5.03 -16.72
N ARG A 172 2.40 5.52 -16.09
CA ARG A 172 3.74 5.58 -16.70
C ARG A 172 4.31 4.17 -16.90
N TYR A 173 4.20 3.30 -15.91
CA TYR A 173 4.63 1.90 -16.02
C TYR A 173 3.88 1.16 -17.13
N LEU A 174 2.55 1.30 -17.18
CA LEU A 174 1.76 0.70 -18.27
C LEU A 174 2.19 1.19 -19.67
N ARG A 175 2.55 2.46 -19.80
CA ARG A 175 3.05 3.00 -21.07
C ARG A 175 4.44 2.46 -21.43
N MET A 176 5.32 2.26 -20.45
CA MET A 176 6.65 1.66 -20.66
C MET A 176 6.51 0.19 -21.08
N LEU A 177 5.68 -0.58 -20.39
CA LEU A 177 5.38 -1.98 -20.76
C LEU A 177 4.79 -2.08 -22.15
N GLY A 178 3.88 -1.19 -22.53
CA GLY A 178 3.32 -1.14 -23.90
C GLY A 178 4.35 -0.81 -24.98
N ARG A 179 5.56 -0.34 -24.61
CA ARG A 179 6.71 -0.14 -25.52
C ARG A 179 7.73 -1.28 -25.44
N GLY A 180 7.45 -2.34 -24.67
CA GLY A 180 8.39 -3.44 -24.44
C GLY A 180 9.54 -3.08 -23.48
N GLU A 181 9.44 -1.95 -22.78
CA GLU A 181 10.43 -1.53 -21.78
C GLU A 181 10.11 -2.17 -20.42
N LYS A 182 11.13 -2.67 -19.70
CA LYS A 182 10.93 -3.20 -18.34
C LYS A 182 10.66 -2.05 -17.36
N ALA A 183 9.71 -2.26 -16.45
CA ALA A 183 9.43 -1.30 -15.38
C ALA A 183 10.67 -1.15 -14.46
N PRO A 184 11.05 0.08 -14.04
CA PRO A 184 12.20 0.28 -13.16
C PRO A 184 11.93 -0.34 -11.79
N ALA A 185 12.85 -1.18 -11.33
CA ALA A 185 12.83 -1.79 -10.02
C ALA A 185 13.67 -0.94 -9.05
N SER A 186 13.09 -0.48 -7.93
CA SER A 186 13.80 0.33 -6.94
C SER A 186 13.24 0.14 -5.53
N SER A 187 13.98 -0.58 -4.70
CA SER A 187 13.66 -0.74 -3.28
C SER A 187 13.62 0.59 -2.51
N ARG A 188 14.49 1.54 -2.88
CA ARG A 188 14.50 2.89 -2.27
C ARG A 188 13.20 3.63 -2.53
N ARG A 189 12.69 3.57 -3.77
CA ARG A 189 11.44 4.23 -4.16
C ARG A 189 10.26 3.57 -3.43
N TYR A 190 10.23 2.25 -3.37
CA TYR A 190 9.26 1.48 -2.60
C TYR A 190 9.25 1.87 -1.12
N ARG A 191 10.41 1.92 -0.45
CA ARG A 191 10.55 2.35 0.96
C ARG A 191 10.06 3.79 1.19
N LEU A 192 10.36 4.71 0.29
CA LEU A 192 9.87 6.09 0.37
C LEU A 192 8.34 6.16 0.22
N GLY A 193 7.78 5.39 -0.70
CA GLY A 193 6.32 5.30 -0.88
C GLY A 193 5.60 4.81 0.37
N ILE A 194 6.12 3.76 1.03
CA ILE A 194 5.60 3.27 2.31
C ILE A 194 5.64 4.38 3.37
N ARG A 195 6.78 5.04 3.56
CA ARG A 195 6.92 6.11 4.56
C ARG A 195 5.92 7.24 4.32
N ALA A 196 5.78 7.68 3.08
CA ALA A 196 4.84 8.73 2.70
C ALA A 196 3.38 8.31 2.99
N GLN A 197 3.00 7.07 2.66
CA GLN A 197 1.67 6.54 2.94
C GLN A 197 1.35 6.53 4.44
N TYR A 198 2.27 6.08 5.28
CA TYR A 198 2.07 6.04 6.73
C TYR A 198 2.08 7.44 7.36
N LEU A 199 2.85 8.38 6.84
CA LEU A 199 2.79 9.79 7.27
C LEU A 199 1.41 10.40 7.00
N VAL A 200 0.86 10.18 5.80
CA VAL A 200 -0.50 10.63 5.47
C VAL A 200 -1.53 10.00 6.40
N PHE A 201 -1.41 8.69 6.66
CA PHE A 201 -2.32 7.98 7.54
C PHE A 201 -2.23 8.46 9.01
N ALA A 202 -1.02 8.67 9.52
CA ALA A 202 -0.80 9.22 10.85
C ALA A 202 -1.35 10.66 10.98
N SER A 203 -1.15 11.48 9.95
CA SER A 203 -1.72 12.84 9.90
C SER A 203 -3.24 12.82 9.90
N PHE A 204 -3.85 11.87 9.20
CA PHE A 204 -5.30 11.68 9.20
C PHE A 204 -5.84 11.29 10.58
N ILE A 205 -5.20 10.31 11.24
CA ILE A 205 -5.59 9.90 12.62
C ILE A 205 -5.47 11.08 13.58
N LEU A 206 -4.35 11.81 13.53
CA LEU A 206 -4.14 12.98 14.38
C LEU A 206 -5.22 14.03 14.15
N TYR A 207 -5.55 14.30 12.89
CA TYR A 207 -6.62 15.22 12.55
C TYR A 207 -7.98 14.76 13.11
N CYS A 208 -8.32 13.47 12.96
CA CYS A 208 -9.55 12.91 13.53
C CYS A 208 -9.60 13.08 15.06
N ILE A 209 -8.50 12.83 15.75
CA ILE A 209 -8.42 13.03 17.21
C ILE A 209 -8.68 14.50 17.58
N LEU A 210 -8.02 15.44 16.89
CA LEU A 210 -8.18 16.87 17.14
C LEU A 210 -9.60 17.38 16.87
N VAL A 211 -10.26 16.83 15.84
CA VAL A 211 -11.65 17.19 15.50
C VAL A 211 -12.65 16.59 16.49
N LEU A 212 -12.42 15.35 16.93
CA LEU A 212 -13.33 14.65 17.84
C LEU A 212 -13.19 15.08 19.29
N GLN A 213 -12.02 15.60 19.69
CA GLN A 213 -11.76 16.00 21.08
C GLN A 213 -12.85 16.89 21.69
N PRO A 214 -13.32 17.98 21.07
CA PRO A 214 -14.34 18.83 21.68
C PRO A 214 -15.74 18.19 21.64
N LEU A 215 -16.03 17.29 20.71
CA LEU A 215 -17.28 16.53 20.76
C LEU A 215 -17.31 15.60 21.97
N VAL A 216 -16.19 14.90 22.23
CA VAL A 216 -16.04 14.05 23.42
C VAL A 216 -16.16 14.88 24.70
N GLN A 217 -15.53 16.06 24.72
CA GLN A 217 -15.63 16.96 25.87
C GLN A 217 -17.07 17.42 26.14
N SER A 218 -17.79 17.82 25.08
CA SER A 218 -19.19 18.22 25.18
C SER A 218 -20.08 17.08 25.71
N PHE A 219 -19.82 15.83 25.34
CA PHE A 219 -20.53 14.66 25.86
C PHE A 219 -20.21 14.40 27.35
N ILE A 220 -18.96 14.56 27.75
CA ILE A 220 -18.54 14.41 29.15
C ILE A 220 -19.21 15.50 30.01
N ASP A 221 -19.21 16.73 29.53
CA ASP A 221 -19.84 17.86 30.23
C ASP A 221 -21.36 17.60 30.36
N LEU A 222 -22.04 17.16 29.28
CA LEU A 222 -23.46 16.83 29.33
C LEU A 222 -23.76 15.69 30.35
N ALA A 223 -22.91 14.66 30.35
CA ALA A 223 -23.07 13.53 31.28
C ALA A 223 -22.83 13.91 32.75
N SER A 224 -22.08 15.00 33.02
CA SER A 224 -21.85 15.50 34.34
C SER A 224 -23.02 16.33 34.90
N TYR A 225 -23.99 16.73 34.06
CA TYR A 225 -25.21 17.46 34.44
C TYR A 225 -26.42 16.51 34.65
N LEU A 226 -26.28 15.21 34.36
CA LEU A 226 -27.28 14.17 34.58
C LEU A 226 -26.96 13.36 35.83
#